data_fced136b82c8c7c1414e12f18c3a9ee7
#
_entry.id   fced136b82c8c7c1414e12f18c3a9ee7
#
_cell.length_a   1.000
_cell.length_b   1.000
_cell.length_c   1.000
_cell.angle_alpha   90.00
_cell.angle_beta   90.00
_cell.angle_gamma   90.00
#
_symmetry.space_group_name_H-M   'P 1'
#
loop_
_entity.id
_entity.type
_entity.pdbx_description
1 polymer ?
#
loop_
_entity_poly.entity_id
_entity_poly.type
_entity_poly.pdbx_seq_one_letter_code
_entity_poly.pdbx_strand_id
1 'polypeptide(L)'
;MKLLCITIDIEADYANTQGHTRLFEEPALFERYVDLIRRTGVKVTGFLVTSILSRYGEGIRKLEREIPIEFALHSHHHNTETSGNRDEIKLAQKTFREFFGKEAVGYRAPIGAISREGIGHLMDLGFRYDASVFPSIRPGKNGYWNTHMPIEPFRVTRGSDSLLEFPFPALPTIRLNFGLPWIKLYGLGLSAALMRLFPPPSVIAFTTHAHDLYAPHLSDGVTALEKRALLRNSERGFDILETMIGRFREAGYEFALMSEICDHVGSLPHLPSMPIDEWRYFLFKDFPWRQNSRKTSKNTPN
;
A
#
# COMPACT_ATOMS: atom_id res chain seq x y z
N MET A 1 7.53 -14.27 -16.78
CA MET A 1 8.23 -13.01 -16.49
C MET A 1 7.99 -12.65 -15.03
N LYS A 2 9.00 -12.17 -14.31
CA LYS A 2 8.83 -11.68 -12.94
C LYS A 2 8.81 -10.15 -12.97
N LEU A 3 7.75 -9.54 -12.44
CA LEU A 3 7.58 -8.08 -12.43
C LEU A 3 7.50 -7.55 -11.00
N LEU A 4 8.10 -6.39 -10.78
CA LEU A 4 8.05 -5.72 -9.50
C LEU A 4 7.89 -4.21 -9.69
N CYS A 5 6.91 -3.63 -8.99
CA CYS A 5 6.83 -2.20 -8.80
C CYS A 5 7.31 -1.83 -7.38
N ILE A 6 8.22 -0.87 -7.28
CA ILE A 6 8.43 -0.18 -6.00
C ILE A 6 7.27 0.78 -5.82
N THR A 7 6.45 0.54 -4.79
CA THR A 7 5.34 1.45 -4.47
C THR A 7 5.66 2.23 -3.21
N ILE A 8 5.33 3.52 -3.19
CA ILE A 8 5.44 4.37 -2.01
C ILE A 8 4.09 4.97 -1.68
N ASP A 9 3.62 4.74 -0.45
CA ASP A 9 2.43 5.41 0.04
C ASP A 9 2.85 6.81 0.53
N ILE A 10 2.33 7.83 -0.15
CA ILE A 10 2.64 9.25 0.08
C ILE A 10 1.51 9.83 0.92
N GLU A 11 1.74 9.80 2.21
CA GLU A 11 0.83 10.15 3.28
C GLU A 11 1.55 10.90 4.40
N ALA A 12 0.83 11.32 5.42
CA ALA A 12 1.45 11.84 6.64
C ALA A 12 2.30 10.76 7.33
N ASP A 13 3.39 11.14 7.94
CA ASP A 13 4.21 10.24 8.74
C ASP A 13 3.36 9.55 9.81
N TYR A 14 3.71 8.31 10.15
CA TYR A 14 2.91 7.45 11.02
C TYR A 14 2.48 8.16 12.31
N ALA A 15 1.16 8.09 12.59
CA ALA A 15 0.52 8.71 13.75
C ALA A 15 0.63 10.25 13.80
N ASN A 16 1.06 10.91 12.73
CA ASN A 16 1.06 12.37 12.66
C ASN A 16 -0.33 12.89 12.29
N THR A 17 -1.06 13.37 13.28
CA THR A 17 -2.43 13.91 13.10
C THR A 17 -2.47 15.28 12.41
N GLN A 18 -1.32 15.94 12.24
CA GLN A 18 -1.21 17.26 11.62
C GLN A 18 -0.90 17.20 10.11
N GLY A 19 -0.83 16.01 9.55
CA GLY A 19 -0.58 15.82 8.12
C GLY A 19 0.85 16.13 7.66
N HIS A 20 1.84 16.06 8.56
CA HIS A 20 3.24 16.29 8.24
C HIS A 20 3.90 15.05 7.64
N THR A 21 4.76 15.24 6.63
CA THR A 21 5.66 14.22 6.12
C THR A 21 7.06 14.81 5.94
N ARG A 22 8.01 14.26 6.67
CA ARG A 22 9.41 14.71 6.67
C ARG A 22 10.08 14.60 5.30
N LEU A 23 9.62 13.64 4.47
CA LEU A 23 10.15 13.49 3.12
C LEU A 23 10.10 14.78 2.30
N PHE A 24 9.03 15.58 2.45
CA PHE A 24 8.87 16.84 1.74
C PHE A 24 9.27 18.07 2.57
N GLU A 25 9.47 17.91 3.88
CA GLU A 25 9.86 19.00 4.78
C GLU A 25 11.38 19.09 4.96
N GLU A 26 12.10 17.99 4.79
CA GLU A 26 13.54 17.91 4.96
C GLU A 26 14.24 17.70 3.61
N PRO A 27 14.89 18.74 3.04
CA PRO A 27 15.56 18.63 1.75
C PRO A 27 16.56 17.46 1.67
N ALA A 28 17.29 17.17 2.74
CA ALA A 28 18.24 16.08 2.79
C ALA A 28 17.59 14.70 2.62
N LEU A 29 16.40 14.47 3.19
CA LEU A 29 15.64 13.23 3.01
C LEU A 29 15.10 13.12 1.59
N PHE A 30 14.58 14.21 1.06
CA PHE A 30 14.10 14.27 -0.33
C PHE A 30 15.21 13.93 -1.33
N GLU A 31 16.34 14.62 -1.26
CA GLU A 31 17.48 14.39 -2.17
C GLU A 31 18.01 12.95 -2.02
N ARG A 32 18.12 12.42 -0.80
CA ARG A 32 18.53 11.04 -0.57
C ARG A 32 17.59 10.03 -1.24
N TYR A 33 16.27 10.28 -1.21
CA TYR A 33 15.29 9.43 -1.90
C TYR A 33 15.45 9.51 -3.42
N VAL A 34 15.55 10.73 -3.97
CA VAL A 34 15.77 10.96 -5.39
C VAL A 34 17.04 10.26 -5.86
N ASP A 35 18.15 10.43 -5.14
CA ASP A 35 19.43 9.80 -5.45
C ASP A 35 19.36 8.27 -5.41
N LEU A 36 18.63 7.69 -4.44
CA LEU A 36 18.45 6.25 -4.38
C LEU A 36 17.73 5.73 -5.63
N ILE A 37 16.61 6.35 -6.02
CA ILE A 37 15.83 5.93 -7.17
C ILE A 37 16.62 6.09 -8.46
N ARG A 38 17.33 7.19 -8.63
CA ARG A 38 18.20 7.43 -9.78
C ARG A 38 19.35 6.42 -9.90
N ARG A 39 20.06 6.16 -8.80
CA ARG A 39 21.19 5.20 -8.77
C ARG A 39 20.72 3.77 -9.06
N THR A 40 19.59 3.40 -8.53
CA THR A 40 19.04 2.06 -8.74
C THR A 40 18.33 1.91 -10.07
N GLY A 41 17.93 3.00 -10.73
CA GLY A 41 17.24 2.99 -12.03
C GLY A 41 15.87 2.33 -12.00
N VAL A 42 15.24 2.21 -10.82
CA VAL A 42 13.90 1.64 -10.70
C VAL A 42 12.82 2.66 -11.00
N LYS A 43 11.66 2.18 -11.43
CA LYS A 43 10.44 2.97 -11.57
C LYS A 43 9.60 2.85 -10.29
N VAL A 44 8.84 3.90 -9.97
CA VAL A 44 8.07 3.99 -8.73
C VAL A 44 6.61 4.33 -9.02
N THR A 45 5.68 3.73 -8.30
CA THR A 45 4.28 4.20 -8.25
C THR A 45 3.98 4.75 -6.87
N GLY A 46 3.64 6.05 -6.79
CA GLY A 46 3.23 6.74 -5.58
C GLY A 46 1.71 6.65 -5.37
N PHE A 47 1.26 5.98 -4.32
CA PHE A 47 -0.14 6.04 -3.89
C PHE A 47 -0.33 7.26 -3.00
N LEU A 48 -1.05 8.27 -3.50
CA LEU A 48 -1.08 9.61 -2.97
C LEU A 48 -2.38 9.89 -2.20
N VAL A 49 -2.26 10.30 -0.95
CA VAL A 49 -3.33 10.93 -0.18
C VAL A 49 -3.54 12.35 -0.72
N THR A 50 -4.66 12.59 -1.41
CA THR A 50 -4.79 13.84 -2.17
C THR A 50 -5.00 15.10 -1.34
N SER A 51 -5.39 14.99 -0.07
CA SER A 51 -5.49 16.16 0.83
C SER A 51 -4.14 16.82 1.12
N ILE A 52 -3.02 16.09 1.02
CA ILE A 52 -1.69 16.66 1.26
C ILE A 52 -1.18 17.52 0.10
N LEU A 53 -1.84 17.47 -1.07
CA LEU A 53 -1.47 18.28 -2.24
C LEU A 53 -1.51 19.78 -1.95
N SER A 54 -2.41 20.22 -1.12
CA SER A 54 -2.50 21.64 -0.70
C SER A 54 -1.23 22.14 -0.01
N ARG A 55 -0.50 21.24 0.67
CA ARG A 55 0.71 21.57 1.43
C ARG A 55 1.99 21.20 0.66
N TYR A 56 2.02 20.05 0.00
CA TYR A 56 3.22 19.48 -0.59
C TYR A 56 3.19 19.39 -2.12
N GLY A 57 2.24 20.07 -2.78
CA GLY A 57 2.09 20.01 -4.23
C GLY A 57 3.37 20.35 -5.00
N GLU A 58 4.13 21.36 -4.57
CA GLU A 58 5.43 21.70 -5.21
C GLU A 58 6.46 20.58 -5.05
N GLY A 59 6.56 19.97 -3.87
CA GLY A 59 7.44 18.85 -3.61
C GLY A 59 7.07 17.62 -4.46
N ILE A 60 5.77 17.35 -4.61
CA ILE A 60 5.25 16.24 -5.44
C ILE A 60 5.55 16.51 -6.92
N ARG A 61 5.39 17.75 -7.41
CA ARG A 61 5.80 18.13 -8.77
C ARG A 61 7.32 18.05 -8.97
N LYS A 62 8.09 18.40 -7.95
CA LYS A 62 9.55 18.23 -8.00
C LYS A 62 9.89 16.73 -8.12
N LEU A 63 9.26 15.87 -7.32
CA LEU A 63 9.48 14.42 -7.37
C LEU A 63 9.16 13.85 -8.76
N GLU A 64 8.04 14.28 -9.38
CA GLU A 64 7.63 13.88 -10.74
C GLU A 64 8.69 14.23 -11.81
N ARG A 65 9.39 15.35 -11.64
CA ARG A 65 10.46 15.78 -12.58
C ARG A 65 11.79 15.06 -12.35
N GLU A 66 12.05 14.65 -11.10
CA GLU A 66 13.37 14.16 -10.70
C GLU A 66 13.54 12.66 -10.88
N ILE A 67 12.47 11.87 -10.80
CA ILE A 67 12.51 10.40 -10.89
C ILE A 67 11.41 9.85 -11.78
N PRO A 68 11.57 8.62 -12.33
CA PRO A 68 10.50 7.94 -13.07
C PRO A 68 9.39 7.47 -12.13
N ILE A 69 8.43 8.33 -11.86
CA ILE A 69 7.30 8.07 -10.96
C ILE A 69 5.96 8.34 -11.65
N GLU A 70 4.98 7.48 -11.41
CA GLU A 70 3.57 7.75 -11.63
C GLU A 70 2.83 7.87 -10.31
N PHE A 71 1.66 8.50 -10.32
CA PHE A 71 0.82 8.60 -9.13
C PHE A 71 -0.51 7.88 -9.34
N ALA A 72 -0.94 7.19 -8.29
CA ALA A 72 -2.24 6.56 -8.10
C ALA A 72 -2.87 7.11 -6.81
N LEU A 73 -4.11 6.74 -6.49
CA LEU A 73 -4.83 7.28 -5.34
C LEU A 73 -4.64 6.45 -4.07
N HIS A 74 -4.53 7.14 -2.93
CA HIS A 74 -4.55 6.57 -1.58
C HIS A 74 -5.63 7.24 -0.71
N SER A 75 -6.86 7.37 -1.25
CA SER A 75 -7.98 8.17 -0.72
C SER A 75 -7.71 9.68 -0.69
N HIS A 76 -8.66 10.46 -0.14
CA HIS A 76 -8.48 11.90 0.07
C HIS A 76 -7.96 12.20 1.48
N HIS A 77 -8.65 11.70 2.51
CA HIS A 77 -8.35 12.02 3.91
C HIS A 77 -7.54 10.96 4.67
N HIS A 78 -7.17 9.85 4.05
CA HIS A 78 -6.52 8.71 4.72
C HIS A 78 -7.35 8.14 5.89
N ASN A 79 -8.67 8.14 5.76
CA ASN A 79 -9.56 7.61 6.79
C ASN A 79 -10.01 6.19 6.43
N THR A 80 -9.66 5.21 7.28
CA THR A 80 -9.95 3.79 7.08
C THR A 80 -11.43 3.42 7.13
N GLU A 81 -12.28 4.29 7.70
CA GLU A 81 -13.73 4.06 7.76
C GLU A 81 -14.45 4.55 6.51
N THR A 82 -13.88 5.54 5.81
CA THR A 82 -14.51 6.18 4.65
C THR A 82 -13.77 5.93 3.34
N SER A 83 -12.56 5.39 3.36
CA SER A 83 -11.71 5.24 2.16
C SER A 83 -12.39 4.45 1.01
N GLY A 84 -13.27 3.49 1.33
CA GLY A 84 -14.07 2.76 0.34
C GLY A 84 -15.37 3.46 -0.07
N ASN A 85 -15.73 4.60 0.52
CA ASN A 85 -16.95 5.31 0.20
C ASN A 85 -16.85 6.04 -1.14
N ARG A 86 -17.94 6.02 -1.91
CA ARG A 86 -17.99 6.62 -3.25
C ARG A 86 -17.62 8.09 -3.26
N ASP A 87 -18.09 8.86 -2.29
CA ASP A 87 -17.86 10.31 -2.23
C ASP A 87 -16.40 10.64 -1.87
N GLU A 88 -15.78 9.86 -0.98
CA GLU A 88 -14.36 9.98 -0.65
C GLU A 88 -13.48 9.69 -1.87
N ILE A 89 -13.79 8.62 -2.62
CA ILE A 89 -13.05 8.26 -3.83
C ILE A 89 -13.24 9.33 -4.91
N LYS A 90 -14.46 9.84 -5.13
CA LYS A 90 -14.73 10.92 -6.08
C LYS A 90 -14.01 12.23 -5.72
N LEU A 91 -13.96 12.56 -4.42
CA LEU A 91 -13.23 13.73 -3.96
C LEU A 91 -11.73 13.58 -4.25
N ALA A 92 -11.18 12.40 -3.98
CA ALA A 92 -9.79 12.08 -4.31
C ALA A 92 -9.53 12.19 -5.83
N GLN A 93 -10.38 11.60 -6.68
CA GLN A 93 -10.25 11.69 -8.15
C GLN A 93 -10.32 13.14 -8.64
N LYS A 94 -11.29 13.91 -8.14
CA LYS A 94 -11.44 15.33 -8.50
C LYS A 94 -10.17 16.11 -8.18
N THR A 95 -9.69 16.01 -6.93
CA THR A 95 -8.48 16.72 -6.47
C THR A 95 -7.25 16.29 -7.27
N PHE A 96 -7.12 14.99 -7.57
CA PHE A 96 -6.04 14.46 -8.39
C PHE A 96 -6.07 15.02 -9.81
N ARG A 97 -7.25 14.99 -10.45
CA ARG A 97 -7.44 15.52 -11.81
C ARG A 97 -7.17 17.02 -11.90
N GLU A 98 -7.64 17.80 -10.91
CA GLU A 98 -7.38 19.24 -10.85
C GLU A 98 -5.89 19.54 -10.71
N PHE A 99 -5.16 18.72 -9.97
CA PHE A 99 -3.73 18.90 -9.79
C PHE A 99 -2.93 18.37 -10.98
N PHE A 100 -3.13 17.14 -11.43
CA PHE A 100 -2.29 16.49 -12.45
C PHE A 100 -2.77 16.70 -13.90
N GLY A 101 -4.00 17.15 -14.13
CA GLY A 101 -4.61 17.29 -15.47
C GLY A 101 -4.94 15.95 -16.15
N LYS A 102 -4.94 14.85 -15.39
CA LYS A 102 -5.23 13.49 -15.88
C LYS A 102 -6.00 12.69 -14.83
N GLU A 103 -6.64 11.59 -15.25
CA GLU A 103 -7.31 10.68 -14.32
C GLU A 103 -6.31 9.74 -13.64
N ALA A 104 -6.59 9.39 -12.38
CA ALA A 104 -5.90 8.32 -11.71
C ALA A 104 -6.45 6.97 -12.15
N VAL A 105 -5.60 6.03 -12.48
CA VAL A 105 -5.99 4.70 -12.98
C VAL A 105 -5.96 3.61 -11.92
N GLY A 106 -5.29 3.85 -10.79
CA GLY A 106 -5.11 2.90 -9.69
C GLY A 106 -5.52 3.47 -8.34
N TYR A 107 -5.86 2.55 -7.44
CA TYR A 107 -6.26 2.85 -6.07
C TYR A 107 -5.56 1.93 -5.07
N ARG A 108 -5.30 2.42 -3.87
CA ARG A 108 -4.93 1.65 -2.69
C ARG A 108 -5.68 2.22 -1.49
N ALA A 109 -6.45 1.40 -0.79
CA ALA A 109 -7.11 1.84 0.44
C ALA A 109 -6.12 1.96 1.60
N PRO A 110 -6.21 3.00 2.43
CA PRO A 110 -5.48 3.09 3.69
C PRO A 110 -5.56 1.80 4.52
N ILE A 111 -4.38 1.28 4.93
CA ILE A 111 -4.22 -0.01 5.62
C ILE A 111 -4.99 -1.19 5.00
N GLY A 112 -5.29 -1.13 3.69
CA GLY A 112 -6.08 -2.14 3.00
C GLY A 112 -7.56 -2.17 3.41
N ALA A 113 -8.10 -1.10 3.98
CA ALA A 113 -9.47 -1.05 4.46
C ALA A 113 -10.47 -0.83 3.32
N ILE A 114 -10.70 -1.87 2.52
CA ILE A 114 -11.67 -1.84 1.42
C ILE A 114 -12.73 -2.93 1.58
N SER A 115 -13.98 -2.57 1.36
CA SER A 115 -15.11 -3.50 1.37
C SER A 115 -15.47 -3.96 -0.04
N ARG A 116 -16.34 -4.99 -0.14
CA ARG A 116 -16.94 -5.39 -1.43
C ARG A 116 -17.62 -4.22 -2.14
N GLU A 117 -18.33 -3.38 -1.39
CA GLU A 117 -18.97 -2.19 -1.92
C GLU A 117 -17.94 -1.17 -2.46
N GLY A 118 -16.83 -0.98 -1.72
CA GLY A 118 -15.71 -0.13 -2.16
C GLY A 118 -15.09 -0.60 -3.47
N ILE A 119 -14.88 -1.91 -3.64
CA ILE A 119 -14.44 -2.49 -4.93
C ILE A 119 -15.46 -2.18 -6.04
N GLY A 120 -16.76 -2.31 -5.75
CA GLY A 120 -17.83 -1.91 -6.70
C GLY A 120 -17.75 -0.44 -7.08
N HIS A 121 -17.49 0.45 -6.12
CA HIS A 121 -17.32 1.88 -6.41
C HIS A 121 -16.09 2.17 -7.29
N LEU A 122 -14.97 1.45 -7.09
CA LEU A 122 -13.80 1.59 -7.96
C LEU A 122 -14.12 1.19 -9.40
N MET A 123 -14.87 0.10 -9.61
CA MET A 123 -15.33 -0.30 -10.94
C MET A 123 -16.22 0.77 -11.58
N ASP A 124 -17.23 1.28 -10.83
CA ASP A 124 -18.16 2.32 -11.30
C ASP A 124 -17.45 3.63 -11.67
N LEU A 125 -16.33 3.92 -11.02
CA LEU A 125 -15.52 5.14 -11.20
C LEU A 125 -14.39 4.97 -12.21
N GLY A 126 -14.31 3.81 -12.87
CA GLY A 126 -13.40 3.57 -13.98
C GLY A 126 -11.96 3.29 -13.60
N PHE A 127 -11.69 2.87 -12.35
CA PHE A 127 -10.35 2.42 -11.97
C PHE A 127 -9.98 1.14 -12.73
N ARG A 128 -8.72 1.01 -13.09
CA ARG A 128 -8.19 -0.14 -13.79
C ARG A 128 -7.67 -1.20 -12.82
N TYR A 129 -7.13 -0.75 -11.67
CA TYR A 129 -6.63 -1.64 -10.63
C TYR A 129 -6.83 -1.10 -9.22
N ASP A 130 -6.90 -2.02 -8.27
CA ASP A 130 -6.77 -1.81 -6.84
C ASP A 130 -5.51 -2.54 -6.32
N ALA A 131 -4.95 -2.07 -5.21
CA ALA A 131 -3.79 -2.68 -4.58
C ALA A 131 -3.95 -2.69 -3.04
N SER A 132 -5.15 -3.09 -2.58
CA SER A 132 -5.53 -2.97 -1.16
C SER A 132 -5.51 -4.29 -0.39
N VAL A 133 -5.56 -5.46 -1.07
CA VAL A 133 -5.73 -6.74 -0.39
C VAL A 133 -4.46 -7.21 0.33
N PHE A 134 -4.56 -7.45 1.64
CA PHE A 134 -3.56 -8.17 2.41
C PHE A 134 -3.90 -9.67 2.48
N PRO A 135 -3.27 -10.55 1.71
CA PRO A 135 -3.55 -11.99 1.71
C PRO A 135 -2.85 -12.71 2.88
N SER A 136 -2.98 -12.18 4.06
CA SER A 136 -2.22 -12.57 5.24
C SER A 136 -3.04 -12.38 6.52
N ILE A 137 -2.40 -12.52 7.68
CA ILE A 137 -3.00 -12.27 8.98
C ILE A 137 -2.18 -11.21 9.74
N ARG A 138 -2.87 -10.29 10.37
CA ARG A 138 -2.33 -9.30 11.30
C ARG A 138 -3.27 -9.16 12.48
N PRO A 139 -2.85 -9.45 13.71
CA PRO A 139 -3.67 -9.21 14.90
C PRO A 139 -3.73 -7.72 15.26
N GLY A 140 -4.69 -7.32 16.08
CA GLY A 140 -4.78 -5.99 16.66
C GLY A 140 -5.94 -5.13 16.14
N LYS A 141 -5.95 -3.84 16.52
CA LYS A 141 -7.05 -2.90 16.22
C LYS A 141 -7.26 -2.70 14.71
N ASN A 142 -6.15 -2.57 13.97
CA ASN A 142 -6.13 -2.43 12.52
C ASN A 142 -5.71 -3.76 11.86
N GLY A 143 -6.15 -4.87 12.44
CA GLY A 143 -5.79 -6.20 11.97
C GLY A 143 -6.71 -6.70 10.88
N TYR A 144 -6.30 -7.80 10.25
CA TYR A 144 -7.03 -8.49 9.19
C TYR A 144 -6.74 -10.00 9.23
N TRP A 145 -7.59 -10.78 8.58
CA TRP A 145 -7.40 -12.23 8.42
C TRP A 145 -7.93 -12.65 7.05
N ASN A 146 -7.05 -12.69 6.07
CA ASN A 146 -7.40 -12.93 4.68
C ASN A 146 -6.44 -13.93 4.00
N THR A 147 -6.00 -14.95 4.74
CA THR A 147 -5.06 -15.97 4.21
C THR A 147 -5.65 -16.81 3.08
N HIS A 148 -6.95 -16.74 2.85
CA HIS A 148 -7.65 -17.37 1.73
C HIS A 148 -7.57 -16.56 0.43
N MET A 149 -7.26 -15.25 0.51
CA MET A 149 -7.15 -14.39 -0.68
C MET A 149 -5.93 -14.77 -1.51
N PRO A 150 -5.98 -14.61 -2.84
CA PRO A 150 -4.82 -14.84 -3.70
C PRO A 150 -3.61 -14.00 -3.30
N ILE A 151 -2.40 -14.52 -3.54
CA ILE A 151 -1.13 -13.78 -3.37
C ILE A 151 -0.59 -13.23 -4.69
N GLU A 152 -1.06 -13.76 -5.80
CA GLU A 152 -0.78 -13.27 -7.16
C GLU A 152 -1.93 -12.37 -7.61
N PRO A 153 -1.71 -11.49 -8.59
CA PRO A 153 -2.76 -10.67 -9.16
C PRO A 153 -3.95 -11.49 -9.68
N PHE A 154 -5.13 -10.94 -9.53
CA PHE A 154 -6.36 -11.56 -10.01
C PHE A 154 -7.36 -10.51 -10.46
N ARG A 155 -8.36 -10.94 -11.22
CA ARG A 155 -9.43 -10.10 -11.73
C ARG A 155 -10.66 -10.22 -10.84
N VAL A 156 -11.17 -9.11 -10.33
CA VAL A 156 -12.51 -9.06 -9.71
C VAL A 156 -13.52 -8.73 -10.80
N THR A 157 -14.61 -9.50 -10.89
CA THR A 157 -15.62 -9.36 -11.96
C THR A 157 -17.00 -9.06 -11.40
N ARG A 158 -17.76 -8.21 -12.15
CA ARG A 158 -19.17 -7.88 -11.87
C ARG A 158 -19.89 -7.70 -13.20
N GLY A 159 -20.60 -8.73 -13.67
CA GLY A 159 -21.17 -8.75 -15.01
C GLY A 159 -20.09 -8.59 -16.07
N SER A 160 -20.19 -7.52 -16.88
CA SER A 160 -19.17 -7.15 -17.88
C SER A 160 -18.00 -6.35 -17.32
N ASP A 161 -18.16 -5.78 -16.14
CA ASP A 161 -17.15 -4.93 -15.52
C ASP A 161 -16.07 -5.76 -14.82
N SER A 162 -14.86 -5.23 -14.78
CA SER A 162 -13.78 -5.88 -14.07
C SER A 162 -12.74 -4.88 -13.55
N LEU A 163 -12.07 -5.27 -12.46
CA LEU A 163 -10.98 -4.55 -11.82
C LEU A 163 -9.83 -5.54 -11.57
N LEU A 164 -8.59 -5.14 -11.82
CA LEU A 164 -7.44 -5.94 -11.40
C LEU A 164 -7.11 -5.67 -9.94
N GLU A 165 -6.88 -6.72 -9.17
CA GLU A 165 -6.36 -6.61 -7.80
C GLU A 165 -4.89 -7.05 -7.79
N PHE A 166 -4.05 -6.20 -7.19
CA PHE A 166 -2.63 -6.46 -6.94
C PHE A 166 -2.40 -6.56 -5.43
N PRO A 167 -2.47 -7.77 -4.85
CA PRO A 167 -2.37 -7.93 -3.41
C PRO A 167 -1.04 -7.42 -2.84
N PHE A 168 -1.07 -6.96 -1.58
CA PHE A 168 0.16 -6.72 -0.83
C PHE A 168 1.03 -7.96 -0.83
N PRO A 169 2.36 -7.81 -0.98
CA PRO A 169 3.24 -8.96 -1.11
C PRO A 169 3.26 -9.81 0.16
N ALA A 170 2.91 -11.08 0.02
CA ALA A 170 2.97 -12.09 1.07
C ALA A 170 3.69 -13.33 0.59
N LEU A 171 4.53 -13.92 1.44
CA LEU A 171 5.24 -15.15 1.13
C LEU A 171 4.25 -16.31 1.03
N PRO A 172 4.37 -17.16 -0.01
CA PRO A 172 3.53 -18.35 -0.18
C PRO A 172 3.54 -19.21 1.09
N THR A 173 2.49 -20.02 1.28
CA THR A 173 2.32 -20.96 2.40
C THR A 173 2.21 -20.27 3.77
N ILE A 174 3.24 -19.52 4.19
CA ILE A 174 3.29 -18.90 5.53
C ILE A 174 2.51 -17.57 5.61
N ARG A 175 2.11 -17.03 4.47
CA ARG A 175 1.30 -15.80 4.38
C ARG A 175 1.87 -14.60 5.15
N LEU A 176 3.19 -14.51 5.21
CA LEU A 176 3.89 -13.42 5.88
C LEU A 176 4.15 -12.27 4.90
N ASN A 177 3.72 -11.07 5.24
CA ASN A 177 3.98 -9.88 4.44
C ASN A 177 5.49 -9.56 4.41
N PHE A 178 5.99 -9.00 3.29
CA PHE A 178 7.40 -8.68 3.11
C PHE A 178 7.72 -7.33 2.46
N GLY A 179 6.83 -6.36 2.52
CA GLY A 179 7.16 -4.96 2.17
C GLY A 179 8.21 -4.35 3.10
N LEU A 180 8.67 -3.15 2.81
CA LEU A 180 9.74 -2.48 3.58
C LEU A 180 9.46 -2.42 5.10
N PRO A 181 8.24 -2.07 5.58
CA PRO A 181 7.96 -2.01 7.02
C PRO A 181 8.18 -3.36 7.71
N TRP A 182 7.83 -4.46 7.06
CA TRP A 182 8.00 -5.81 7.61
C TRP A 182 9.46 -6.26 7.57
N ILE A 183 10.20 -5.94 6.51
CA ILE A 183 11.63 -6.26 6.41
C ILE A 183 12.42 -5.48 7.46
N LYS A 184 12.07 -4.22 7.73
CA LYS A 184 12.61 -3.46 8.87
C LYS A 184 12.34 -4.17 10.20
N LEU A 185 11.10 -4.67 10.38
CA LEU A 185 10.69 -5.34 11.63
C LEU A 185 11.41 -6.68 11.83
N TYR A 186 11.51 -7.52 10.80
CA TYR A 186 12.13 -8.86 10.90
C TYR A 186 13.65 -8.79 10.80
N GLY A 187 14.18 -7.83 10.06
CA GLY A 187 15.58 -7.70 9.68
C GLY A 187 15.92 -8.41 8.37
N LEU A 188 16.93 -7.90 7.66
CA LEU A 188 17.35 -8.39 6.35
C LEU A 188 17.73 -9.87 6.33
N GLY A 189 18.41 -10.36 7.38
CA GLY A 189 18.88 -11.75 7.44
C GLY A 189 17.71 -12.75 7.46
N LEU A 190 16.77 -12.55 8.39
CA LEU A 190 15.59 -13.42 8.48
C LEU A 190 14.70 -13.30 7.23
N SER A 191 14.47 -12.08 6.76
CA SER A 191 13.68 -11.85 5.55
C SER A 191 14.28 -12.58 4.33
N ALA A 192 15.61 -12.52 4.16
CA ALA A 192 16.29 -13.24 3.08
C ALA A 192 16.17 -14.76 3.19
N ALA A 193 16.32 -15.29 4.39
CA ALA A 193 16.17 -16.72 4.64
C ALA A 193 14.74 -17.20 4.32
N LEU A 194 13.73 -16.43 4.76
CA LEU A 194 12.32 -16.73 4.50
C LEU A 194 12.00 -16.64 3.01
N MET A 195 12.47 -15.61 2.29
CA MET A 195 12.26 -15.47 0.85
C MET A 195 12.97 -16.56 0.02
N ARG A 196 14.06 -17.14 0.55
CA ARG A 196 14.73 -18.30 -0.07
C ARG A 196 13.93 -19.59 0.11
N LEU A 197 13.34 -19.78 1.30
CA LEU A 197 12.52 -20.97 1.61
C LEU A 197 11.13 -20.91 0.97
N PHE A 198 10.58 -19.73 0.88
CA PHE A 198 9.26 -19.44 0.33
C PHE A 198 9.39 -18.35 -0.76
N PRO A 199 9.77 -18.73 -1.99
CA PRO A 199 10.00 -17.76 -3.06
C PRO A 199 8.81 -16.83 -3.26
N PRO A 200 9.05 -15.50 -3.33
CA PRO A 200 7.99 -14.53 -3.52
C PRO A 200 7.18 -14.71 -4.81
N PRO A 201 5.95 -14.14 -4.90
CA PRO A 201 5.11 -14.15 -6.10
C PRO A 201 5.84 -13.63 -7.35
N SER A 202 5.32 -14.00 -8.52
CA SER A 202 5.89 -13.53 -9.80
C SER A 202 5.63 -12.06 -10.08
N VAL A 203 4.57 -11.50 -9.53
CA VAL A 203 4.23 -10.08 -9.62
C VAL A 203 4.16 -9.49 -8.22
N ILE A 204 4.91 -8.41 -7.99
CA ILE A 204 5.06 -7.80 -6.67
C ILE A 204 4.79 -6.29 -6.73
N ALA A 205 3.81 -5.81 -5.97
CA ALA A 205 3.68 -4.41 -5.59
C ALA A 205 4.43 -4.18 -4.26
N PHE A 206 5.76 -3.95 -4.32
CA PHE A 206 6.60 -3.86 -3.13
C PHE A 206 6.32 -2.57 -2.36
N THR A 207 5.65 -2.69 -1.23
CA THR A 207 5.16 -1.57 -0.44
C THR A 207 6.25 -0.92 0.39
N THR A 208 6.33 0.39 0.28
CA THR A 208 7.09 1.29 1.15
C THR A 208 6.20 2.47 1.55
N HIS A 209 6.54 3.12 2.67
CA HIS A 209 5.98 4.42 3.04
C HIS A 209 7.13 5.41 3.17
N ALA A 210 6.86 6.70 3.03
CA ALA A 210 7.90 7.72 3.24
C ALA A 210 8.58 7.55 4.62
N HIS A 211 7.79 7.33 5.67
CA HIS A 211 8.26 7.12 7.03
C HIS A 211 8.93 5.77 7.31
N ASP A 212 9.01 4.88 6.32
CA ASP A 212 9.83 3.66 6.43
C ASP A 212 11.32 3.92 6.16
N LEU A 213 11.62 5.01 5.46
CA LEU A 213 12.98 5.35 5.03
C LEU A 213 13.81 6.03 6.12
N TYR A 214 13.15 6.59 7.13
CA TYR A 214 13.76 7.35 8.22
C TYR A 214 12.98 7.13 9.53
N ALA A 215 13.53 7.63 10.67
CA ALA A 215 12.78 7.63 11.92
C ALA A 215 11.65 8.66 11.89
N PRO A 216 10.36 8.26 11.91
CA PRO A 216 9.25 9.20 11.90
C PRO A 216 9.13 9.95 13.23
N HIS A 217 8.55 11.15 13.19
CA HIS A 217 8.07 11.81 14.40
C HIS A 217 6.76 11.14 14.84
N LEU A 218 6.80 10.48 15.99
CA LEU A 218 5.64 9.76 16.52
C LEU A 218 4.84 10.66 17.46
N SER A 219 3.51 10.59 17.39
CA SER A 219 2.61 11.27 18.32
C SER A 219 2.61 10.61 19.70
N ASP A 220 2.14 11.35 20.72
CA ASP A 220 2.07 10.87 22.12
C ASP A 220 1.10 9.68 22.31
N GLY A 221 0.21 9.43 21.37
CA GLY A 221 -0.76 8.33 21.41
C GLY A 221 -0.22 6.95 21.00
N VAL A 222 1.04 6.86 20.58
CA VAL A 222 1.67 5.60 20.16
C VAL A 222 2.17 4.83 21.37
N THR A 223 1.75 3.57 21.52
CA THR A 223 2.20 2.70 22.61
C THR A 223 3.70 2.40 22.53
N ALA A 224 4.32 2.07 23.66
CA ALA A 224 5.75 1.74 23.71
C ALA A 224 6.12 0.56 22.80
N LEU A 225 5.23 -0.43 22.65
CA LEU A 225 5.43 -1.58 21.77
C LEU A 225 5.38 -1.16 20.29
N GLU A 226 4.37 -0.37 19.91
CA GLU A 226 4.27 0.18 18.55
C GLU A 226 5.48 1.07 18.23
N LYS A 227 5.86 1.97 19.14
CA LYS A 227 7.04 2.81 18.99
C LYS A 227 8.31 1.97 18.74
N ARG A 228 8.51 0.90 19.53
CA ARG A 228 9.66 0.00 19.34
C ARG A 228 9.63 -0.70 17.97
N ALA A 229 8.46 -1.12 17.50
CA ALA A 229 8.31 -1.76 16.20
C ALA A 229 8.56 -0.78 15.05
N LEU A 230 7.99 0.42 15.11
CA LEU A 230 8.10 1.46 14.09
C LEU A 230 9.52 2.01 13.95
N LEU A 231 10.22 2.21 15.06
CA LEU A 231 11.59 2.72 15.07
C LEU A 231 12.64 1.64 14.80
N ARG A 232 12.25 0.35 14.78
CA ARG A 232 13.21 -0.73 14.52
C ARG A 232 13.81 -0.59 13.13
N ASN A 233 15.15 -0.46 13.07
CA ASN A 233 15.91 -0.29 11.83
C ASN A 233 15.50 0.92 10.96
N SER A 234 14.80 1.92 11.51
CA SER A 234 14.35 3.08 10.75
C SER A 234 15.50 3.91 10.19
N GLU A 235 16.62 4.05 10.92
CA GLU A 235 17.84 4.71 10.44
C GLU A 235 18.46 4.02 9.21
N ARG A 236 18.10 2.76 8.98
CA ARG A 236 18.59 1.92 7.88
C ARG A 236 17.59 1.74 6.76
N GLY A 237 16.46 2.48 6.79
CA GLY A 237 15.37 2.28 5.83
C GLY A 237 15.83 2.38 4.37
N PHE A 238 16.62 3.40 4.04
CA PHE A 238 17.20 3.57 2.71
C PHE A 238 18.11 2.41 2.31
N ASP A 239 19.02 1.99 3.19
CA ASP A 239 19.98 0.91 2.91
C ASP A 239 19.26 -0.45 2.74
N ILE A 240 18.20 -0.67 3.52
CA ILE A 240 17.36 -1.86 3.40
C ILE A 240 16.63 -1.86 2.05
N LEU A 241 16.05 -0.73 1.64
CA LEU A 241 15.37 -0.63 0.34
C LEU A 241 16.35 -0.89 -0.80
N GLU A 242 17.51 -0.25 -0.80
CA GLU A 242 18.56 -0.44 -1.82
C GLU A 242 19.01 -1.90 -1.90
N THR A 243 19.25 -2.52 -0.74
CA THR A 243 19.61 -3.94 -0.65
C THR A 243 18.53 -4.84 -1.25
N MET A 244 17.25 -4.53 -0.97
CA MET A 244 16.13 -5.33 -1.50
C MET A 244 15.97 -5.15 -3.01
N ILE A 245 16.15 -3.95 -3.54
CA ILE A 245 16.17 -3.69 -4.98
C ILE A 245 17.23 -4.56 -5.66
N GLY A 246 18.46 -4.58 -5.12
CA GLY A 246 19.54 -5.43 -5.63
C GLY A 246 19.17 -6.91 -5.64
N ARG A 247 18.63 -7.43 -4.53
CA ARG A 247 18.22 -8.84 -4.41
C ARG A 247 17.10 -9.23 -5.37
N PHE A 248 16.11 -8.36 -5.57
CA PHE A 248 15.03 -8.63 -6.53
C PHE A 248 15.57 -8.65 -7.96
N ARG A 249 16.52 -7.77 -8.29
CA ARG A 249 17.19 -7.77 -9.60
C ARG A 249 17.98 -9.06 -9.83
N GLU A 250 18.75 -9.51 -8.82
CA GLU A 250 19.47 -10.80 -8.87
C GLU A 250 18.52 -11.99 -8.98
N ALA A 251 17.32 -11.90 -8.39
CA ALA A 251 16.28 -12.91 -8.52
C ALA A 251 15.50 -12.88 -9.85
N GLY A 252 15.87 -11.97 -10.78
CA GLY A 252 15.33 -11.87 -12.12
C GLY A 252 14.01 -11.09 -12.22
N TYR A 253 13.73 -10.17 -11.28
CA TYR A 253 12.60 -9.26 -11.40
C TYR A 253 12.96 -8.06 -12.27
N GLU A 254 12.05 -7.72 -13.17
CA GLU A 254 12.06 -6.48 -13.93
C GLU A 254 11.22 -5.42 -13.22
N PHE A 255 11.75 -4.20 -13.12
CA PHE A 255 11.09 -3.09 -12.42
C PHE A 255 10.23 -2.28 -13.37
N ALA A 256 8.93 -2.16 -13.06
CA ALA A 256 7.96 -1.47 -13.88
C ALA A 256 7.00 -0.62 -13.02
N LEU A 257 6.31 0.33 -13.65
CA LEU A 257 5.19 1.07 -13.03
C LEU A 257 3.99 0.14 -12.83
N MET A 258 3.12 0.44 -11.86
CA MET A 258 1.89 -0.34 -11.67
C MET A 258 0.98 -0.29 -12.90
N SER A 259 0.93 0.83 -13.62
CA SER A 259 0.18 0.93 -14.87
C SER A 259 0.72 -0.01 -15.95
N GLU A 260 2.05 -0.12 -16.11
CA GLU A 260 2.69 -1.05 -17.05
C GLU A 260 2.44 -2.52 -16.66
N ILE A 261 2.53 -2.82 -15.35
CA ILE A 261 2.21 -4.16 -14.83
C ILE A 261 0.72 -4.47 -15.04
N CYS A 262 -0.15 -3.49 -14.81
CA CYS A 262 -1.59 -3.62 -15.04
C CYS A 262 -1.90 -3.97 -16.50
N ASP A 263 -1.25 -3.32 -17.47
CA ASP A 263 -1.40 -3.61 -18.89
C ASP A 263 -0.94 -5.04 -19.22
N HIS A 264 0.24 -5.43 -18.71
CA HIS A 264 0.77 -6.78 -18.93
C HIS A 264 -0.12 -7.85 -18.33
N VAL A 265 -0.46 -7.74 -17.03
CA VAL A 265 -1.28 -8.72 -16.31
C VAL A 265 -2.69 -8.78 -16.89
N GLY A 266 -3.27 -7.63 -17.25
CA GLY A 266 -4.60 -7.55 -17.85
C GLY A 266 -4.72 -8.25 -19.20
N SER A 267 -3.60 -8.40 -19.93
CA SER A 267 -3.52 -9.09 -21.22
C SER A 267 -3.32 -10.61 -21.12
N LEU A 268 -3.07 -11.14 -19.92
CA LEU A 268 -2.84 -12.58 -19.75
C LEU A 268 -4.13 -13.38 -19.98
N PRO A 269 -4.08 -14.45 -20.80
CA PRO A 269 -5.27 -15.20 -21.19
C PRO A 269 -5.90 -16.01 -20.04
N HIS A 270 -5.12 -16.34 -19.01
CA HIS A 270 -5.51 -17.20 -17.89
C HIS A 270 -5.30 -16.54 -16.53
N LEU A 271 -5.63 -15.25 -16.42
CA LEU A 271 -5.60 -14.57 -15.14
C LEU A 271 -6.73 -15.11 -14.24
N PRO A 272 -6.44 -15.54 -13.00
CA PRO A 272 -7.47 -15.94 -12.06
C PRO A 272 -8.54 -14.85 -11.89
N SER A 273 -9.79 -15.26 -11.79
CA SER A 273 -10.91 -14.33 -11.61
C SER A 273 -11.75 -14.71 -10.39
N MET A 274 -12.27 -13.69 -9.72
CA MET A 274 -13.14 -13.80 -8.55
C MET A 274 -14.39 -12.95 -8.80
N PRO A 275 -15.60 -13.52 -8.86
CA PRO A 275 -16.82 -12.74 -8.85
C PRO A 275 -16.88 -11.85 -7.60
N ILE A 276 -17.33 -10.61 -7.75
CA ILE A 276 -17.44 -9.67 -6.61
C ILE A 276 -18.33 -10.22 -5.49
N ASP A 277 -19.29 -11.08 -5.81
CA ASP A 277 -20.16 -11.74 -4.82
C ASP A 277 -19.42 -12.77 -3.96
N GLU A 278 -18.27 -13.26 -4.40
CA GLU A 278 -17.38 -14.13 -3.66
C GLU A 278 -16.35 -13.37 -2.83
N TRP A 279 -16.34 -12.05 -2.89
CA TRP A 279 -15.42 -11.21 -2.12
C TRP A 279 -15.62 -11.42 -0.61
N ARG A 280 -14.64 -12.00 0.05
CA ARG A 280 -14.61 -12.31 1.48
C ARG A 280 -13.36 -11.71 2.11
N TYR A 281 -13.32 -10.40 2.18
CA TYR A 281 -12.20 -9.67 2.77
C TYR A 281 -12.58 -9.15 4.16
N PHE A 282 -11.80 -9.52 5.18
CA PHE A 282 -12.14 -9.27 6.58
C PHE A 282 -11.12 -8.40 7.27
N LEU A 283 -11.58 -7.34 7.90
CA LEU A 283 -10.85 -6.56 8.89
C LEU A 283 -11.27 -7.02 10.30
N PHE A 284 -10.38 -6.91 11.29
CA PHE A 284 -10.69 -7.37 12.66
C PHE A 284 -11.93 -6.70 13.28
N LYS A 285 -12.27 -5.47 12.83
CA LYS A 285 -13.50 -4.79 13.24
C LYS A 285 -14.78 -5.56 12.84
N ASP A 286 -14.69 -6.40 11.80
CA ASP A 286 -15.83 -7.12 11.21
C ASP A 286 -16.07 -8.49 11.87
N PHE A 287 -15.19 -8.92 12.79
CA PHE A 287 -15.32 -10.21 13.45
C PHE A 287 -16.38 -10.22 14.56
N PRO A 288 -17.26 -11.26 14.61
CA PRO A 288 -18.44 -11.32 15.50
C PRO A 288 -18.12 -11.18 16.99
N TRP A 289 -16.95 -11.67 17.47
CA TRP A 289 -16.60 -11.58 18.90
C TRP A 289 -16.36 -10.14 19.37
N ARG A 290 -16.03 -9.17 18.49
CA ARG A 290 -15.93 -7.75 18.86
C ARG A 290 -17.27 -7.04 18.87
N GLN A 291 -18.27 -7.53 18.13
CA GLN A 291 -19.62 -6.95 18.16
C GLN A 291 -20.32 -7.23 19.49
N ASN A 292 -20.04 -8.39 20.11
CA ASN A 292 -20.60 -8.75 21.41
C ASN A 292 -19.98 -7.97 22.57
N SER A 293 -18.70 -7.60 22.54
CA SER A 293 -18.07 -6.79 23.59
C SER A 293 -18.56 -5.35 23.63
N ARG A 294 -19.06 -4.80 22.51
CA ARG A 294 -19.68 -3.45 22.47
C ARG A 294 -21.11 -3.43 22.99
N LYS A 295 -21.82 -4.57 22.98
CA LYS A 295 -23.18 -4.67 23.54
C LYS A 295 -23.19 -4.81 25.05
N THR A 296 -22.16 -5.42 25.64
CA THR A 296 -22.08 -5.61 27.12
C THR A 296 -21.62 -4.36 27.87
N SER A 297 -20.90 -3.43 27.22
CA SER A 297 -20.46 -2.16 27.85
C SER A 297 -21.53 -1.05 27.88
N LYS A 298 -22.69 -1.24 27.22
CA LYS A 298 -23.81 -0.27 27.24
C LYS A 298 -24.90 -0.58 28.28
N ASN A 299 -24.77 -1.66 29.03
CA ASN A 299 -25.79 -2.13 30.01
C ASN A 299 -25.27 -2.13 31.45
N THR A 300 -24.42 -1.23 31.86
CA THR A 300 -24.21 -0.90 33.29
C THR A 300 -25.10 0.29 33.63
N PRO A 301 -26.19 0.11 34.36
CA PRO A 301 -26.95 1.25 34.92
C PRO A 301 -26.11 1.92 36.01
N ASN A 302 -26.17 3.23 36.04
CA ASN A 302 -25.64 4.08 37.13
C ASN A 302 -26.27 3.70 38.47
#